data_163de81351b08be131082d839207a5ed
#
_entry.id   163de81351b08be131082d839207a5ed
#
_cell.length_a   1.000
_cell.length_b   1.000
_cell.length_c   1.000
_cell.angle_alpha   90.00
_cell.angle_beta   90.00
_cell.angle_gamma   90.00
#
_symmetry.space_group_name_H-M   'P 1'
#
loop_
_entity.id
_entity.type
_entity.pdbx_description
1 polymer ?
#
loop_
_entity_poly.entity_id
_entity_poly.type
_entity_poly.pdbx_seq_one_letter_code
_entity_poly.pdbx_strand_id
1 'polypeptide(L)'
;ALFRGCRILHLSGITPVLSESCAETVQAAIRLAQKYGARVSFDPNIRQKLWNGRDYTPLLRQLTTRAEIVLMGLDEAEVLFGTRNVEQLCAGLFAVGHTEVAAFKDGSRGAWIADRNQCIRLEPYPCRCIDPIGAGDGFNAGVLAGLLQGRTLEQAGRMGAVCGALATEVPGDVEGCPDAARMDAILNGSSTIYR
;
A
#
# COMPACT_ATOMS: atom_id res chain seq x y z
N ALA A 1 -13.62 -20.81 6.65
CA ALA A 1 -13.82 -20.08 7.92
C ALA A 1 -13.03 -18.77 7.98
N LEU A 2 -11.75 -18.74 7.55
CA LEU A 2 -10.84 -17.57 7.66
C LEU A 2 -11.35 -16.31 6.93
N PHE A 3 -12.03 -16.44 5.80
CA PHE A 3 -12.48 -15.31 4.99
C PHE A 3 -13.88 -14.78 5.35
N ARG A 4 -14.60 -15.43 6.27
CA ARG A 4 -15.89 -14.94 6.70
C ARG A 4 -15.72 -13.66 7.51
N GLY A 5 -16.36 -12.56 7.06
CA GLY A 5 -16.25 -11.24 7.67
C GLY A 5 -14.96 -10.49 7.34
N CYS A 6 -14.08 -11.07 6.52
CA CYS A 6 -12.92 -10.36 5.99
C CYS A 6 -13.39 -9.24 5.06
N ARG A 7 -12.94 -8.01 5.31
CA ARG A 7 -13.27 -6.84 4.48
C ARG A 7 -12.19 -6.54 3.45
N ILE A 8 -10.93 -6.77 3.82
CA ILE A 8 -9.75 -6.57 2.96
C ILE A 8 -8.80 -7.74 3.19
N LEU A 9 -8.34 -8.37 2.12
CA LEU A 9 -7.19 -9.26 2.09
C LEU A 9 -5.99 -8.47 1.56
N HIS A 10 -5.00 -8.22 2.40
CA HIS A 10 -3.74 -7.61 1.97
C HIS A 10 -2.71 -8.66 1.59
N LEU A 11 -2.07 -8.49 0.43
CA LEU A 11 -1.07 -9.38 -0.12
C LEU A 11 0.19 -8.60 -0.54
N SER A 12 1.34 -9.19 -0.25
CA SER A 12 2.64 -8.69 -0.71
C SER A 12 3.17 -9.49 -1.90
N GLY A 13 3.75 -8.81 -2.87
CA GLY A 13 4.39 -9.41 -4.04
C GLY A 13 5.66 -10.20 -3.72
N ILE A 14 6.18 -10.13 -2.48
CA ILE A 14 7.22 -11.03 -2.00
C ILE A 14 6.72 -12.48 -1.99
N THR A 15 5.52 -12.72 -1.49
CA THR A 15 5.00 -14.07 -1.30
C THR A 15 4.99 -14.92 -2.59
N PRO A 16 4.43 -14.46 -3.72
CA PRO A 16 4.31 -15.29 -4.92
C PRO A 16 5.63 -15.54 -5.64
N VAL A 17 6.72 -14.84 -5.29
CA VAL A 17 8.03 -15.04 -5.92
C VAL A 17 8.94 -16.00 -5.13
N LEU A 18 8.55 -16.40 -3.92
CA LEU A 18 9.34 -17.29 -3.07
C LEU A 18 9.34 -18.73 -3.57
N SER A 19 8.19 -19.22 -4.02
CA SER A 19 8.03 -20.57 -4.58
C SER A 19 6.76 -20.69 -5.40
N GLU A 20 6.65 -21.77 -6.19
CA GLU A 20 5.44 -22.10 -6.95
C GLU A 20 4.22 -22.30 -6.02
N SER A 21 4.40 -23.04 -4.92
CA SER A 21 3.34 -23.23 -3.93
C SER A 21 2.89 -21.95 -3.25
N CYS A 22 3.81 -20.99 -3.03
CA CYS A 22 3.45 -19.64 -2.55
C CYS A 22 2.62 -18.88 -3.58
N ALA A 23 2.99 -18.95 -4.87
CA ALA A 23 2.21 -18.34 -5.94
C ALA A 23 0.79 -18.94 -6.05
N GLU A 24 0.66 -20.25 -5.97
CA GLU A 24 -0.63 -20.95 -5.95
C GLU A 24 -1.47 -20.54 -4.73
N THR A 25 -0.84 -20.41 -3.56
CA THR A 25 -1.51 -19.96 -2.33
C THR A 25 -2.05 -18.55 -2.47
N VAL A 26 -1.28 -17.61 -3.03
CA VAL A 26 -1.74 -16.24 -3.33
C VAL A 26 -2.95 -16.26 -4.26
N GLN A 27 -2.90 -17.05 -5.35
CA GLN A 27 -4.02 -17.19 -6.28
C GLN A 27 -5.27 -17.77 -5.60
N ALA A 28 -5.10 -18.79 -4.74
CA ALA A 28 -6.20 -19.37 -3.98
C ALA A 28 -6.80 -18.37 -2.99
N ALA A 29 -5.97 -17.57 -2.30
CA ALA A 29 -6.40 -16.55 -1.37
C ALA A 29 -7.22 -15.44 -2.07
N ILE A 30 -6.79 -15.00 -3.26
CA ILE A 30 -7.53 -14.02 -4.07
C ILE A 30 -8.91 -14.59 -4.45
N ARG A 31 -8.99 -15.81 -4.96
CA ARG A 31 -10.28 -16.44 -5.29
C ARG A 31 -11.20 -16.55 -4.08
N LEU A 32 -10.67 -16.87 -2.91
CA LEU A 32 -11.43 -16.94 -1.68
C LEU A 32 -11.91 -15.56 -1.21
N ALA A 33 -11.05 -14.55 -1.27
CA ALA A 33 -11.42 -13.17 -0.96
C ALA A 33 -12.61 -12.72 -1.82
N GLN A 34 -12.52 -12.90 -3.12
CA GLN A 34 -13.59 -12.57 -4.08
C GLN A 34 -14.89 -13.34 -3.77
N LYS A 35 -14.79 -14.64 -3.48
CA LYS A 35 -15.95 -15.48 -3.11
C LYS A 35 -16.69 -14.97 -1.87
N TYR A 36 -15.95 -14.40 -0.91
CA TYR A 36 -16.52 -13.90 0.35
C TYR A 36 -16.73 -12.38 0.36
N GLY A 37 -16.55 -11.70 -0.78
CA GLY A 37 -16.77 -10.27 -0.92
C GLY A 37 -15.73 -9.39 -0.23
N ALA A 38 -14.55 -9.93 0.05
CA ALA A 38 -13.43 -9.14 0.54
C ALA A 38 -12.68 -8.48 -0.62
N ARG A 39 -12.32 -7.21 -0.47
CA ARG A 39 -11.44 -6.52 -1.42
C ARG A 39 -10.01 -7.04 -1.29
N VAL A 40 -9.32 -7.17 -2.41
CA VAL A 40 -7.89 -7.52 -2.44
C VAL A 40 -7.08 -6.23 -2.45
N SER A 41 -6.19 -6.08 -1.49
CA SER A 41 -5.14 -5.07 -1.47
C SER A 41 -3.81 -5.71 -1.85
N PHE A 42 -3.07 -5.09 -2.75
CA PHE A 42 -1.80 -5.62 -3.23
C PHE A 42 -0.70 -4.55 -3.20
N ASP A 43 0.43 -4.92 -2.55
CA ASP A 43 1.69 -4.19 -2.63
C ASP A 43 2.68 -5.05 -3.44
N PRO A 44 3.15 -4.62 -4.63
CA PRO A 44 4.14 -5.36 -5.40
C PRO A 44 5.41 -5.68 -4.62
N ASN A 45 5.83 -4.80 -3.73
CA ASN A 45 6.95 -4.97 -2.80
C ASN A 45 8.16 -5.67 -3.45
N ILE A 46 8.65 -5.08 -4.56
CA ILE A 46 9.62 -5.69 -5.45
C ILE A 46 10.96 -5.87 -4.74
N ARG A 47 11.41 -7.12 -4.66
CA ARG A 47 12.71 -7.53 -4.13
C ARG A 47 13.42 -8.40 -5.17
N GLN A 48 14.02 -7.77 -6.19
CA GLN A 48 14.68 -8.48 -7.30
C GLN A 48 15.74 -9.50 -6.85
N LYS A 49 16.36 -9.28 -5.69
CA LYS A 49 17.30 -10.23 -5.08
C LYS A 49 16.67 -11.60 -4.78
N LEU A 50 15.34 -11.66 -4.56
CA LEU A 50 14.61 -12.89 -4.32
C LEU A 50 14.21 -13.63 -5.62
N TRP A 51 14.41 -12.99 -6.77
CA TRP A 51 13.94 -13.53 -8.06
C TRP A 51 14.81 -14.64 -8.62
N ASN A 52 16.03 -14.82 -8.11
CA ASN A 52 16.96 -15.90 -8.49
C ASN A 52 17.12 -16.03 -10.01
N GLY A 53 17.23 -14.91 -10.73
CA GLY A 53 17.40 -14.86 -12.18
C GLY A 53 16.11 -15.09 -13.00
N ARG A 54 14.95 -15.26 -12.36
CA ARG A 54 13.64 -15.34 -13.05
C ARG A 54 13.05 -13.94 -13.16
N ASP A 55 12.31 -13.68 -14.23
CA ASP A 55 11.52 -12.43 -14.36
C ASP A 55 10.10 -12.65 -13.85
N TYR A 56 9.78 -12.00 -12.72
CA TYR A 56 8.44 -12.02 -12.13
C TYR A 56 7.61 -10.78 -12.48
N THR A 57 8.11 -9.86 -13.33
CA THR A 57 7.38 -8.66 -13.76
C THR A 57 5.99 -8.98 -14.31
N PRO A 58 5.79 -9.99 -15.19
CA PRO A 58 4.46 -10.30 -15.72
C PRO A 58 3.49 -10.76 -14.63
N LEU A 59 3.94 -11.58 -13.69
CA LEU A 59 3.11 -12.07 -12.58
C LEU A 59 2.71 -10.92 -11.65
N LEU A 60 3.66 -10.10 -11.22
CA LEU A 60 3.40 -8.99 -10.32
C LEU A 60 2.51 -7.93 -10.97
N ARG A 61 2.72 -7.63 -12.26
CA ARG A 61 1.83 -6.75 -13.03
C ARG A 61 0.41 -7.29 -13.07
N GLN A 62 0.23 -8.59 -13.34
CA GLN A 62 -1.08 -9.23 -13.35
C GLN A 62 -1.77 -9.14 -11.98
N LEU A 63 -1.06 -9.39 -10.88
CA LEU A 63 -1.61 -9.30 -9.53
C LEU A 63 -2.00 -7.86 -9.18
N THR A 64 -1.15 -6.89 -9.55
CA THR A 64 -1.41 -5.46 -9.34
C THR A 64 -2.69 -5.01 -10.05
N THR A 65 -2.84 -5.37 -11.33
CA THR A 65 -4.01 -4.92 -12.13
C THR A 65 -5.32 -5.62 -11.76
N ARG A 66 -5.27 -6.70 -10.96
CA ARG A 66 -6.45 -7.43 -10.47
C ARG A 66 -6.85 -7.05 -9.04
N ALA A 67 -6.07 -6.22 -8.37
CA ALA A 67 -6.37 -5.78 -7.02
C ALA A 67 -7.34 -4.58 -7.02
N GLU A 68 -8.28 -4.57 -6.09
CA GLU A 68 -9.18 -3.44 -5.84
C GLU A 68 -8.45 -2.27 -5.16
N ILE A 69 -7.40 -2.57 -4.37
CA ILE A 69 -6.57 -1.56 -3.72
C ILE A 69 -5.11 -1.82 -4.09
N VAL A 70 -4.49 -0.87 -4.77
CA VAL A 70 -3.08 -0.94 -5.19
C VAL A 70 -2.25 0.01 -4.35
N LEU A 71 -1.20 -0.52 -3.69
CA LEU A 71 -0.31 0.25 -2.82
C LEU A 71 1.13 0.01 -3.29
N MET A 72 1.72 0.89 -4.10
CA MET A 72 3.06 0.64 -4.65
C MET A 72 3.97 1.86 -4.60
N GLY A 73 5.28 1.66 -4.63
CA GLY A 73 6.26 2.70 -4.84
C GLY A 73 6.32 3.15 -6.29
N LEU A 74 6.71 4.41 -6.55
CA LEU A 74 6.92 4.87 -7.94
C LEU A 74 8.09 4.16 -8.63
N ASP A 75 9.10 3.70 -7.88
CA ASP A 75 10.17 2.87 -8.42
C ASP A 75 9.66 1.50 -8.88
N GLU A 76 8.72 0.93 -8.14
CA GLU A 76 8.05 -0.32 -8.49
C GLU A 76 7.13 -0.14 -9.71
N ALA A 77 6.43 1.00 -9.77
CA ALA A 77 5.61 1.37 -10.92
C ALA A 77 6.45 1.47 -12.20
N GLU A 78 7.65 2.04 -12.13
CA GLU A 78 8.58 2.10 -13.25
C GLU A 78 8.98 0.70 -13.73
N VAL A 79 9.29 -0.22 -12.80
CA VAL A 79 9.61 -1.61 -13.14
C VAL A 79 8.42 -2.33 -13.77
N LEU A 80 7.21 -2.17 -13.21
CA LEU A 80 6.04 -2.90 -13.67
C LEU A 80 5.39 -2.31 -14.92
N PHE A 81 5.35 -0.98 -15.03
CA PHE A 81 4.56 -0.27 -16.05
C PHE A 81 5.38 0.65 -16.95
N GLY A 82 6.69 0.79 -16.71
CA GLY A 82 7.60 1.62 -17.51
C GLY A 82 7.40 3.12 -17.31
N THR A 83 6.72 3.54 -16.24
CA THR A 83 6.45 4.94 -15.97
C THR A 83 6.35 5.23 -14.47
N ARG A 84 6.74 6.44 -14.09
CA ARG A 84 6.53 7.02 -12.75
C ARG A 84 5.45 8.12 -12.78
N ASN A 85 4.88 8.37 -13.95
CA ASN A 85 3.85 9.39 -14.10
C ASN A 85 2.54 8.91 -13.49
N VAL A 86 2.11 9.57 -12.42
CA VAL A 86 0.93 9.17 -11.63
C VAL A 86 -0.36 9.22 -12.44
N GLU A 87 -0.50 10.18 -13.35
CA GLU A 87 -1.69 10.30 -14.22
C GLU A 87 -1.79 9.10 -15.17
N GLN A 88 -0.64 8.70 -15.78
CA GLN A 88 -0.59 7.52 -16.65
C GLN A 88 -0.87 6.23 -15.88
N LEU A 89 -0.33 6.11 -14.64
CA LEU A 89 -0.57 4.97 -13.76
C LEU A 89 -2.06 4.87 -13.37
N CYS A 90 -2.67 5.98 -12.97
CA CYS A 90 -4.09 6.04 -12.67
C CYS A 90 -4.93 5.65 -13.89
N ALA A 91 -4.66 6.26 -15.05
CA ALA A 91 -5.38 5.94 -16.29
C ALA A 91 -5.28 4.46 -16.64
N GLY A 92 -4.08 3.86 -16.53
CA GLY A 92 -3.86 2.44 -16.82
C GLY A 92 -4.57 1.50 -15.83
N LEU A 93 -4.44 1.74 -14.52
CA LEU A 93 -5.03 0.88 -13.50
C LEU A 93 -6.55 0.95 -13.49
N PHE A 94 -7.13 2.16 -13.57
CA PHE A 94 -8.58 2.32 -13.54
C PHE A 94 -9.27 1.89 -14.84
N ALA A 95 -8.57 1.90 -15.99
CA ALA A 95 -9.11 1.41 -17.26
C ALA A 95 -9.34 -0.11 -17.25
N VAL A 96 -8.52 -0.90 -16.55
CA VAL A 96 -8.70 -2.36 -16.40
C VAL A 96 -9.98 -2.71 -15.63
N GLY A 97 -10.45 -1.83 -14.75
CA GLY A 97 -11.77 -1.91 -14.13
C GLY A 97 -11.83 -2.56 -12.75
N HIS A 98 -10.76 -3.21 -12.27
CA HIS A 98 -10.74 -3.81 -10.93
C HIS A 98 -10.36 -2.80 -9.84
N THR A 99 -9.39 -1.93 -10.13
CA THR A 99 -8.87 -1.00 -9.12
C THR A 99 -9.92 0.06 -8.75
N GLU A 100 -10.16 0.20 -7.46
CA GLU A 100 -11.02 1.21 -6.83
C GLU A 100 -10.18 2.32 -6.20
N VAL A 101 -9.05 1.95 -5.58
CA VAL A 101 -8.12 2.87 -4.92
C VAL A 101 -6.68 2.51 -5.31
N ALA A 102 -5.89 3.52 -5.66
CA ALA A 102 -4.46 3.38 -5.87
C ALA A 102 -3.69 4.39 -5.01
N ALA A 103 -2.61 3.96 -4.37
CA ALA A 103 -1.69 4.86 -3.69
C ALA A 103 -0.27 4.61 -4.18
N PHE A 104 0.47 5.71 -4.41
CA PHE A 104 1.82 5.70 -4.96
C PHE A 104 2.77 6.37 -3.99
N LYS A 105 3.70 5.59 -3.44
CA LYS A 105 4.73 6.04 -2.48
C LYS A 105 5.93 6.64 -3.21
N ASP A 106 6.42 7.82 -2.78
CA ASP A 106 7.61 8.47 -3.35
C ASP A 106 8.64 8.84 -2.27
N GLY A 107 8.72 8.01 -1.24
CA GLY A 107 9.66 8.19 -0.12
C GLY A 107 9.49 9.54 0.57
N SER A 108 10.60 10.25 0.77
CA SER A 108 10.61 11.57 1.42
C SER A 108 9.90 12.68 0.62
N ARG A 109 9.53 12.43 -0.62
CA ARG A 109 8.76 13.39 -1.45
C ARG A 109 7.25 13.26 -1.26
N GLY A 110 6.79 12.37 -0.36
CA GLY A 110 5.38 12.16 -0.07
C GLY A 110 4.76 11.02 -0.89
N ALA A 111 3.49 11.15 -1.24
CA ALA A 111 2.75 10.12 -1.93
C ALA A 111 1.58 10.71 -2.74
N TRP A 112 0.86 9.86 -3.43
CA TRP A 112 -0.45 10.18 -4.02
C TRP A 112 -1.43 9.11 -3.62
N ILE A 113 -2.71 9.48 -3.50
CA ILE A 113 -3.81 8.55 -3.39
C ILE A 113 -4.90 8.93 -4.39
N ALA A 114 -5.44 7.95 -5.07
CA ALA A 114 -6.38 8.18 -6.16
C ALA A 114 -7.53 7.17 -6.14
N ASP A 115 -8.67 7.61 -6.61
CA ASP A 115 -9.79 6.79 -7.07
C ASP A 115 -10.15 7.19 -8.52
N ARG A 116 -11.29 6.71 -9.03
CA ARG A 116 -11.73 7.03 -10.41
C ARG A 116 -12.07 8.51 -10.63
N ASN A 117 -12.29 9.28 -9.56
CA ASN A 117 -12.80 10.64 -9.63
C ASN A 117 -11.74 11.69 -9.30
N GLN A 118 -10.71 11.30 -8.55
CA GLN A 118 -9.71 12.25 -8.03
C GLN A 118 -8.35 11.58 -7.83
N CYS A 119 -7.30 12.39 -7.94
CA CYS A 119 -5.94 12.04 -7.57
C CYS A 119 -5.41 13.14 -6.65
N ILE A 120 -5.08 12.78 -5.44
CA ILE A 120 -4.70 13.71 -4.36
C ILE A 120 -3.22 13.50 -4.06
N ARG A 121 -2.44 14.59 -4.12
CA ARG A 121 -1.07 14.60 -3.64
C ARG A 121 -1.07 14.68 -2.11
N LEU A 122 -0.24 13.87 -1.50
CA LEU A 122 -0.03 13.83 -0.06
C LEU A 122 1.36 14.36 0.25
N GLU A 123 1.42 15.45 1.00
CA GLU A 123 2.70 15.95 1.48
C GLU A 123 3.32 14.97 2.49
N PRO A 124 4.66 14.86 2.52
CA PRO A 124 5.32 14.00 3.48
C PRO A 124 5.04 14.50 4.91
N TYR A 125 4.77 13.57 5.82
CA TYR A 125 4.67 13.92 7.24
C TYR A 125 6.08 14.16 7.81
N PRO A 126 6.31 15.28 8.52
CA PRO A 126 7.61 15.59 9.10
C PRO A 126 8.04 14.52 10.11
N CYS A 127 9.20 13.93 9.90
CA CYS A 127 9.76 12.93 10.81
C CYS A 127 11.30 12.99 10.81
N ARG A 128 11.90 12.44 11.86
CA ARG A 128 13.34 12.20 11.92
C ARG A 128 13.60 10.74 11.56
N CYS A 129 13.87 10.48 10.30
CA CYS A 129 14.17 9.13 9.85
C CYS A 129 15.46 8.61 10.52
N ILE A 130 15.35 7.54 11.29
CA ILE A 130 16.43 6.76 11.91
C ILE A 130 16.66 5.48 11.14
N ASP A 131 15.58 4.75 10.82
CA ASP A 131 15.61 3.51 10.04
C ASP A 131 14.46 3.52 9.01
N PRO A 132 14.73 3.45 7.70
CA PRO A 132 13.69 3.45 6.68
C PRO A 132 12.91 2.13 6.56
N ILE A 133 13.33 1.08 7.28
CA ILE A 133 12.63 -0.22 7.28
C ILE A 133 11.22 -0.05 7.84
N GLY A 134 10.25 -0.78 7.28
CA GLY A 134 8.85 -0.71 7.71
C GLY A 134 8.07 0.51 7.20
N ALA A 135 8.70 1.55 6.63
CA ALA A 135 8.00 2.75 6.15
C ALA A 135 6.89 2.44 5.14
N GLY A 136 7.16 1.54 4.19
CA GLY A 136 6.20 1.11 3.18
C GLY A 136 5.02 0.36 3.78
N ASP A 137 5.29 -0.57 4.69
CA ASP A 137 4.27 -1.37 5.36
C ASP A 137 3.44 -0.51 6.32
N GLY A 138 4.09 0.43 7.04
CA GLY A 138 3.41 1.45 7.85
C GLY A 138 2.47 2.33 7.01
N PHE A 139 2.94 2.80 5.84
CA PHE A 139 2.08 3.54 4.91
C PHE A 139 0.87 2.70 4.48
N ASN A 140 1.09 1.46 4.07
CA ASN A 140 0.03 0.54 3.66
C ASN A 140 -0.98 0.33 4.79
N ALA A 141 -0.50 0.08 6.01
CA ALA A 141 -1.34 -0.11 7.20
C ALA A 141 -2.22 1.12 7.49
N GLY A 142 -1.65 2.33 7.42
CA GLY A 142 -2.38 3.58 7.61
C GLY A 142 -3.48 3.80 6.57
N VAL A 143 -3.19 3.59 5.28
CA VAL A 143 -4.19 3.67 4.20
C VAL A 143 -5.31 2.67 4.42
N LEU A 144 -4.97 1.40 4.65
CA LEU A 144 -5.96 0.34 4.83
C LEU A 144 -6.84 0.56 6.07
N ALA A 145 -6.25 1.03 7.17
CA ALA A 145 -6.99 1.40 8.38
C ALA A 145 -7.99 2.53 8.11
N GLY A 146 -7.56 3.58 7.39
CA GLY A 146 -8.45 4.68 6.99
C GLY A 146 -9.61 4.22 6.14
N LEU A 147 -9.36 3.39 5.13
CA LEU A 147 -10.41 2.83 4.27
C LEU A 147 -11.38 1.92 5.06
N LEU A 148 -10.87 1.12 6.01
CA LEU A 148 -11.69 0.27 6.87
C LEU A 148 -12.56 1.08 7.84
N GLN A 149 -12.09 2.24 8.29
CA GLN A 149 -12.84 3.17 9.14
C GLN A 149 -13.84 4.04 8.37
N GLY A 150 -13.89 3.94 7.03
CA GLY A 150 -14.76 4.79 6.21
C GLY A 150 -14.33 6.26 6.16
N ARG A 151 -13.05 6.54 6.39
CA ARG A 151 -12.47 7.89 6.23
C ARG A 151 -12.52 8.31 4.75
N THR A 152 -12.45 9.61 4.50
CA THR A 152 -12.30 10.12 3.12
C THR A 152 -11.00 9.60 2.50
N LEU A 153 -10.92 9.62 1.17
CA LEU A 153 -9.72 9.20 0.45
C LEU A 153 -8.47 9.96 0.93
N GLU A 154 -8.59 11.28 1.07
CA GLU A 154 -7.53 12.15 1.57
C GLU A 154 -7.10 11.77 3.00
N GLN A 155 -8.07 11.56 3.90
CA GLN A 155 -7.77 11.16 5.28
C GLN A 155 -7.07 9.81 5.34
N ALA A 156 -7.52 8.82 4.55
CA ALA A 156 -6.86 7.51 4.46
C ALA A 156 -5.42 7.64 3.97
N GLY A 157 -5.19 8.46 2.93
CA GLY A 157 -3.85 8.74 2.43
C GLY A 157 -2.96 9.44 3.47
N ARG A 158 -3.49 10.44 4.19
CA ARG A 158 -2.77 11.11 5.27
C ARG A 158 -2.40 10.16 6.40
N MET A 159 -3.31 9.24 6.78
CA MET A 159 -2.99 8.18 7.76
C MET A 159 -1.82 7.34 7.28
N GLY A 160 -1.78 6.98 6.00
CA GLY A 160 -0.65 6.28 5.39
C GLY A 160 0.65 7.08 5.50
N ALA A 161 0.63 8.36 5.12
CA ALA A 161 1.81 9.23 5.20
C ALA A 161 2.35 9.35 6.64
N VAL A 162 1.45 9.51 7.62
CA VAL A 162 1.80 9.57 9.05
C VAL A 162 2.41 8.25 9.54
N CYS A 163 1.73 7.11 9.30
CA CYS A 163 2.23 5.81 9.73
C CYS A 163 3.59 5.48 9.10
N GLY A 164 3.72 5.71 7.78
CA GLY A 164 4.99 5.46 7.09
C GLY A 164 6.13 6.32 7.60
N ALA A 165 5.87 7.59 7.91
CA ALA A 165 6.88 8.49 8.47
C ALA A 165 7.28 8.09 9.90
N LEU A 166 6.30 7.87 10.78
CA LEU A 166 6.56 7.54 12.18
C LEU A 166 7.22 6.15 12.35
N ALA A 167 6.94 5.19 11.47
CA ALA A 167 7.64 3.91 11.46
C ALA A 167 9.15 4.09 11.31
N THR A 168 9.62 5.15 10.64
CA THR A 168 11.05 5.41 10.44
C THR A 168 11.76 6.06 11.62
N GLU A 169 11.02 6.55 12.64
CA GLU A 169 11.60 7.31 13.77
C GLU A 169 12.24 6.43 14.85
N VAL A 170 12.03 5.12 14.80
CA VAL A 170 12.58 4.14 15.74
C VAL A 170 13.09 2.92 14.99
N PRO A 171 14.06 2.19 15.52
CA PRO A 171 14.44 0.90 14.96
C PRO A 171 13.28 -0.09 15.13
N GLY A 172 13.04 -0.91 14.12
CA GLY A 172 11.99 -1.93 14.09
C GLY A 172 10.94 -1.65 13.01
N ASP A 173 10.01 -2.58 12.84
CA ASP A 173 9.05 -2.54 11.74
C ASP A 173 7.71 -1.88 12.11
N VAL A 174 7.30 -1.96 13.39
CA VAL A 174 5.97 -1.55 13.86
C VAL A 174 5.97 -0.65 15.10
N GLU A 175 7.10 -0.55 15.77
CA GLU A 175 7.25 0.15 17.05
C GLU A 175 6.95 1.64 16.96
N GLY A 176 7.21 2.25 15.78
CA GLY A 176 6.92 3.66 15.50
C GLY A 176 5.46 3.93 15.12
N CYS A 177 4.68 2.90 14.78
CA CYS A 177 3.31 3.10 14.32
C CYS A 177 2.43 3.74 15.41
N PRO A 178 1.64 4.78 15.08
CA PRO A 178 0.77 5.42 16.05
C PRO A 178 -0.44 4.54 16.39
N ASP A 179 -0.89 4.60 17.63
CA ASP A 179 -2.21 4.09 17.99
C ASP A 179 -3.33 5.02 17.45
N ALA A 180 -4.58 4.60 17.60
CA ALA A 180 -5.73 5.32 17.08
C ALA A 180 -5.87 6.72 17.70
N ALA A 181 -5.59 6.87 19.00
CA ALA A 181 -5.71 8.16 19.69
C ALA A 181 -4.65 9.15 19.21
N ARG A 182 -3.41 8.70 19.05
CA ARG A 182 -2.32 9.51 18.50
C ARG A 182 -2.60 9.89 17.04
N MET A 183 -3.11 8.96 16.23
CA MET A 183 -3.49 9.24 14.85
C MET A 183 -4.59 10.30 14.77
N ASP A 184 -5.66 10.17 15.54
CA ASP A 184 -6.74 11.16 15.56
C ASP A 184 -6.27 12.53 16.03
N ALA A 185 -5.38 12.61 17.02
CA ALA A 185 -4.77 13.87 17.46
C ALA A 185 -3.96 14.54 16.34
N ILE A 186 -3.18 13.77 15.58
CA ILE A 186 -2.40 14.25 14.44
C ILE A 186 -3.32 14.78 13.33
N LEU A 187 -4.34 13.99 12.95
CA LEU A 187 -5.26 14.36 11.87
C LEU A 187 -6.07 15.62 12.20
N ASN A 188 -6.40 15.84 13.48
CA ASN A 188 -7.15 17.01 13.96
C ASN A 188 -6.26 18.22 14.25
N GLY A 189 -4.95 18.15 13.97
CA GLY A 189 -4.03 19.24 14.24
C GLY A 189 -3.75 19.50 15.73
N SER A 190 -4.16 18.58 16.60
CA SER A 190 -4.01 18.67 18.06
C SER A 190 -2.69 18.07 18.56
N SER A 191 -1.80 17.60 17.67
CA SER A 191 -0.54 17.00 18.10
C SER A 191 0.41 18.07 18.60
N THR A 192 0.54 18.16 19.91
CA THR A 192 1.70 18.80 20.55
C THR A 192 2.91 17.98 20.09
N ILE A 193 3.79 18.58 19.28
CA ILE A 193 5.08 18.01 18.96
C ILE A 193 5.80 17.85 20.29
N TYR A 194 5.87 16.64 20.81
CA TYR A 194 6.75 16.36 21.95
C TYR A 194 8.19 16.61 21.47
N ARG A 195 8.73 17.76 21.91
CA ARG A 195 10.15 18.08 21.79
C ARG A 195 10.96 17.28 22.78
#